data_664aed4a15d0ba5afabb1b3af32b3481
#
_entry.id   664aed4a15d0ba5afabb1b3af32b3481
#
_cell.length_a   1.000
_cell.length_b   1.000
_cell.length_c   1.000
_cell.angle_alpha   90.00
_cell.angle_beta   90.00
_cell.angle_gamma   90.00
#
_symmetry.space_group_name_H-M   'P 1'
#
loop_
_entity.id
_entity.type
_entity.pdbx_description
1 polymer ?
#
loop_
_entity_poly.entity_id
_entity_poly.type
_entity_poly.pdbx_seq_one_letter_code
_entity_poly.pdbx_strand_id
1 'polypeptide(L)'
;MTQEGTPLNKVLRSLFCGAALTGALTCASLAADFTPCADTLHSLGLFEGTGSGYALDRAPTRAEAAVMLVRLLGQEDAAKRLSYTAPFTDLAAWEQPYIQYLYDNGLTQGTSATSWSPEDMCDARMYAAFLLRSLGYSDTAGDFSYTDAAEAAAQLGVYDLAAVDTELFNRDDAAAASYTALAVSPKGEEGTLLDRLTEQGAVDAAAAAPVKRLFANYESYRTMTAKTAAALTYKTVVQPTAVKRNGETVLTLRAEDATTADTDNRSLLTSGTLTFSAANVADKTLLTAVSLENGLLSTSFGSKSDSEACSARDQMQRLTAFGRVPLAYVSSLSRSNDRWTIKLTSPLYDSLTDTAAFAMPNGNRMQVSNIQTEQTVSFGKIVSQTVSFDCTAGEYTISVSADFAG
;
A
#
# COMPACT_ATOMS: atom_id res chain seq x y z
N MET A 1 -13.84 -17.98 47.01
CA MET A 1 -13.32 -18.93 46.01
C MET A 1 -13.71 -18.41 44.64
N THR A 2 -12.87 -17.57 44.09
CA THR A 2 -13.00 -17.01 42.74
C THR A 2 -12.52 -18.07 41.77
N GLN A 3 -13.40 -18.57 40.89
CA GLN A 3 -13.02 -19.44 39.78
C GLN A 3 -12.01 -18.68 38.91
N GLU A 4 -10.75 -19.07 39.03
CA GLU A 4 -9.73 -18.75 38.01
C GLU A 4 -10.22 -19.35 36.70
N GLY A 5 -10.52 -18.50 35.72
CA GLY A 5 -10.96 -18.91 34.41
C GLY A 5 -9.95 -19.91 33.81
N THR A 6 -10.46 -20.99 33.24
CA THR A 6 -9.70 -22.06 32.58
C THR A 6 -8.62 -21.46 31.69
N PRO A 7 -7.44 -22.12 31.54
CA PRO A 7 -6.36 -21.66 30.65
C PRO A 7 -6.84 -21.33 29.24
N LEU A 8 -7.89 -21.98 28.76
CA LEU A 8 -8.56 -21.72 27.50
C LEU A 8 -9.16 -20.29 27.42
N ASN A 9 -9.74 -19.75 28.51
CA ASN A 9 -10.28 -18.38 28.52
C ASN A 9 -9.17 -17.30 28.48
N LYS A 10 -7.98 -17.59 29.04
CA LYS A 10 -6.80 -16.69 28.90
C LYS A 10 -6.25 -16.78 27.49
N VAL A 11 -6.15 -17.98 26.91
CA VAL A 11 -5.73 -18.22 25.53
C VAL A 11 -6.74 -17.64 24.54
N LEU A 12 -8.05 -17.80 24.76
CA LEU A 12 -9.10 -17.18 23.95
C LEU A 12 -9.09 -15.65 24.01
N ARG A 13 -8.76 -15.06 25.18
CA ARG A 13 -8.59 -13.60 25.29
C ARG A 13 -7.35 -13.08 24.56
N SER A 14 -6.27 -13.88 24.56
CA SER A 14 -5.07 -13.60 23.76
C SER A 14 -5.28 -13.87 22.27
N LEU A 15 -6.22 -14.73 21.91
CA LEU A 15 -6.57 -15.18 20.55
C LEU A 15 -7.82 -14.50 19.98
N PHE A 16 -8.40 -13.53 20.68
CA PHE A 16 -9.25 -12.52 20.03
C PHE A 16 -8.52 -11.87 18.85
N CYS A 17 -7.18 -11.94 18.84
CA CYS A 17 -6.34 -11.63 17.69
C CYS A 17 -6.57 -12.53 16.47
N GLY A 18 -6.89 -13.82 16.65
CA GLY A 18 -7.14 -14.74 15.52
C GLY A 18 -8.46 -14.46 14.79
N ALA A 19 -9.47 -13.94 15.49
CA ALA A 19 -10.74 -13.52 14.89
C ALA A 19 -10.58 -12.25 14.04
N ALA A 20 -9.71 -11.39 14.49
CA ALA A 20 -9.31 -10.25 13.71
C ALA A 20 -8.47 -10.65 12.47
N LEU A 21 -7.86 -11.84 12.44
CA LEU A 21 -7.12 -12.34 11.28
C LEU A 21 -8.03 -12.60 10.06
N THR A 22 -9.25 -13.06 10.25
CA THR A 22 -10.21 -13.19 9.14
C THR A 22 -10.81 -11.85 8.76
N GLY A 23 -11.18 -11.04 9.74
CA GLY A 23 -11.51 -9.63 9.53
C GLY A 23 -10.34 -8.84 8.98
N ALA A 24 -9.10 -9.19 9.31
CA ALA A 24 -7.89 -8.53 8.84
C ALA A 24 -7.53 -8.84 7.39
N LEU A 25 -7.81 -10.03 6.90
CA LEU A 25 -7.69 -10.33 5.46
C LEU A 25 -8.70 -9.55 4.61
N THR A 26 -9.83 -9.18 5.21
CA THR A 26 -10.85 -8.31 4.61
C THR A 26 -10.82 -6.88 5.16
N CYS A 27 -10.07 -6.61 6.24
CA CYS A 27 -10.22 -5.43 7.09
C CYS A 27 -8.89 -4.85 7.61
N ALA A 28 -7.78 -5.02 6.93
CA ALA A 28 -6.55 -4.35 7.32
C ALA A 28 -6.63 -2.85 6.98
N SER A 29 -6.87 -1.99 7.98
CA SER A 29 -6.53 -0.58 7.89
C SER A 29 -5.04 -0.44 8.18
N LEU A 30 -4.29 0.15 7.30
CA LEU A 30 -2.85 0.14 7.34
C LEU A 30 -2.32 1.55 7.12
N ALA A 31 -1.65 2.10 8.12
CA ALA A 31 -0.59 3.02 7.78
C ALA A 31 0.40 2.21 6.92
N ALA A 32 0.37 2.38 5.62
CA ALA A 32 1.34 1.71 4.76
C ALA A 32 2.71 2.26 5.13
N ASP A 33 3.68 1.37 5.27
CA ASP A 33 5.09 1.73 5.39
C ASP A 33 5.75 1.38 4.06
N PHE A 34 5.86 2.35 3.17
CA PHE A 34 6.55 2.19 1.90
C PHE A 34 8.07 2.43 2.01
N THR A 35 8.65 2.19 3.20
CA THR A 35 10.11 2.14 3.37
C THR A 35 10.80 1.31 2.29
N PRO A 36 10.30 0.12 1.86
CA PRO A 36 10.92 -0.63 0.75
C PRO A 36 10.92 0.10 -0.59
N CYS A 37 9.90 0.92 -0.87
CA CYS A 37 9.89 1.80 -2.06
C CYS A 37 10.93 2.91 -1.91
N ALA A 38 10.98 3.56 -0.74
CA ALA A 38 11.97 4.59 -0.43
C ALA A 38 13.42 4.03 -0.49
N ASP A 39 13.67 2.84 0.08
CA ASP A 39 14.96 2.15 0.01
C ASP A 39 15.38 1.84 -1.43
N THR A 40 14.43 1.39 -2.26
CA THR A 40 14.70 1.13 -3.68
C THR A 40 15.04 2.44 -4.40
N LEU A 41 14.25 3.49 -4.24
CA LEU A 41 14.52 4.81 -4.81
C LEU A 41 15.87 5.38 -4.33
N HIS A 42 16.20 5.19 -3.05
CA HIS A 42 17.48 5.59 -2.48
C HIS A 42 18.67 4.81 -3.08
N SER A 43 18.52 3.50 -3.24
CA SER A 43 19.56 2.66 -3.88
C SER A 43 19.81 3.04 -5.34
N LEU A 44 18.83 3.62 -6.01
CA LEU A 44 18.92 4.16 -7.36
C LEU A 44 19.46 5.61 -7.41
N GLY A 45 19.71 6.25 -6.24
CA GLY A 45 20.13 7.65 -6.15
C GLY A 45 19.01 8.66 -6.43
N LEU A 46 17.75 8.24 -6.39
CA LEU A 46 16.58 9.07 -6.77
C LEU A 46 15.78 9.60 -5.57
N PHE A 47 16.14 9.21 -4.37
CA PHE A 47 15.47 9.63 -3.15
C PHE A 47 16.47 9.75 -1.99
N GLU A 48 16.33 10.79 -1.19
CA GLU A 48 17.13 10.96 0.02
C GLU A 48 16.22 11.25 1.21
N GLY A 49 16.68 10.77 2.36
CA GLY A 49 16.06 11.06 3.62
C GLY A 49 16.41 12.45 4.15
N THR A 50 15.92 12.72 5.34
CA THR A 50 16.39 13.78 6.24
C THR A 50 17.54 13.22 7.08
N GLY A 51 18.25 14.05 7.83
CA GLY A 51 19.36 13.56 8.67
C GLY A 51 18.99 12.48 9.73
N SER A 52 17.70 12.16 9.87
CA SER A 52 17.16 11.16 10.82
C SER A 52 16.34 10.04 10.15
N GLY A 53 16.47 9.82 8.86
CA GLY A 53 15.72 8.83 8.09
C GLY A 53 14.82 9.48 7.04
N TYR A 54 13.84 8.73 6.51
CA TYR A 54 13.00 9.22 5.41
C TYR A 54 11.86 10.15 5.85
N ALA A 55 11.48 10.15 7.14
CA ALA A 55 10.36 10.89 7.71
C ALA A 55 9.04 10.64 6.92
N LEU A 56 8.73 9.36 6.69
CA LEU A 56 7.63 8.92 5.83
C LEU A 56 6.24 9.23 6.41
N ASP A 57 6.14 9.36 7.72
CA ASP A 57 4.92 9.52 8.51
C ASP A 57 4.32 10.93 8.51
N ARG A 58 4.92 11.88 7.76
CA ARG A 58 4.43 13.27 7.69
C ARG A 58 4.22 13.73 6.25
N ALA A 59 3.35 14.70 6.09
CA ALA A 59 3.17 15.39 4.82
C ALA A 59 4.46 16.10 4.38
N PRO A 60 4.84 16.08 3.09
CA PRO A 60 5.91 16.91 2.56
C PRO A 60 5.43 18.33 2.37
N THR A 61 6.32 19.33 2.54
CA THR A 61 6.07 20.69 2.03
C THR A 61 6.18 20.69 0.51
N ARG A 62 5.69 21.75 -0.15
CA ARG A 62 5.86 21.95 -1.59
C ARG A 62 7.33 21.97 -1.98
N ALA A 63 8.19 22.63 -1.19
CA ALA A 63 9.62 22.66 -1.41
C ALA A 63 10.24 21.27 -1.32
N GLU A 64 9.88 20.51 -0.31
CA GLU A 64 10.35 19.12 -0.17
C GLU A 64 9.90 18.24 -1.34
N ALA A 65 8.62 18.35 -1.76
CA ALA A 65 8.08 17.64 -2.92
C ALA A 65 8.80 18.00 -4.22
N ALA A 66 9.16 19.29 -4.40
CA ALA A 66 9.95 19.74 -5.55
C ALA A 66 11.36 19.11 -5.55
N VAL A 67 12.03 19.08 -4.40
CA VAL A 67 13.34 18.40 -4.27
C VAL A 67 13.20 16.91 -4.59
N MET A 68 12.18 16.25 -4.05
CA MET A 68 11.92 14.81 -4.33
C MET A 68 11.72 14.58 -5.83
N LEU A 69 10.99 15.46 -6.52
CA LEU A 69 10.76 15.34 -7.96
C LEU A 69 12.06 15.55 -8.76
N VAL A 70 12.86 16.57 -8.46
CA VAL A 70 14.14 16.83 -9.16
C VAL A 70 15.10 15.66 -8.97
N ARG A 71 15.15 15.08 -7.78
CA ARG A 71 15.92 13.85 -7.51
C ARG A 71 15.39 12.66 -8.28
N LEU A 72 14.08 12.46 -8.30
CA LEU A 72 13.43 11.38 -9.06
C LEU A 72 13.78 11.45 -10.56
N LEU A 73 13.97 12.66 -11.08
CA LEU A 73 14.39 12.87 -12.46
C LEU A 73 15.92 12.75 -12.66
N GLY A 74 16.70 12.49 -11.59
CA GLY A 74 18.16 12.40 -11.64
C GLY A 74 18.82 13.73 -11.98
N GLN A 75 18.17 14.87 -11.69
CA GLN A 75 18.60 16.19 -12.13
C GLN A 75 19.12 17.10 -11.01
N GLU A 76 19.39 16.56 -9.83
CA GLU A 76 19.84 17.35 -8.68
C GLU A 76 21.13 18.13 -8.97
N ASP A 77 22.11 17.48 -9.55
CA ASP A 77 23.39 18.13 -9.92
C ASP A 77 23.21 19.20 -11.00
N ALA A 78 22.32 18.97 -11.95
CA ALA A 78 21.99 19.99 -12.97
C ALA A 78 21.29 21.17 -12.35
N ALA A 79 20.31 20.94 -11.48
CA ALA A 79 19.59 21.98 -10.76
C ALA A 79 20.55 22.87 -9.92
N LYS A 80 21.44 22.26 -9.15
CA LYS A 80 22.41 22.98 -8.28
C LYS A 80 23.40 23.87 -9.06
N ARG A 81 23.54 23.69 -10.37
CA ARG A 81 24.37 24.56 -11.23
C ARG A 81 23.62 25.73 -11.83
N LEU A 82 22.30 25.80 -11.69
CA LEU A 82 21.51 26.90 -12.24
C LEU A 82 21.64 28.16 -11.40
N SER A 83 21.63 29.34 -12.09
CA SER A 83 21.46 30.61 -11.45
C SER A 83 19.96 30.88 -11.27
N TYR A 84 19.58 31.43 -10.13
CA TYR A 84 18.19 31.73 -9.85
C TYR A 84 17.71 32.98 -10.62
N THR A 85 16.68 32.81 -11.44
CA THR A 85 16.06 33.88 -12.25
C THR A 85 14.52 33.79 -12.27
N ALA A 86 13.95 32.76 -11.65
CA ALA A 86 12.49 32.60 -11.54
C ALA A 86 11.88 33.79 -10.76
N PRO A 87 10.61 34.13 -11.00
CA PRO A 87 10.03 35.38 -10.47
C PRO A 87 9.65 35.32 -8.98
N PHE A 88 9.82 34.14 -8.33
CA PHE A 88 9.34 33.93 -6.96
C PHE A 88 10.28 34.53 -5.93
N THR A 89 9.74 35.31 -4.98
CA THR A 89 10.51 36.04 -3.98
C THR A 89 10.45 35.45 -2.57
N ASP A 90 9.67 34.38 -2.39
CA ASP A 90 9.39 33.73 -1.12
C ASP A 90 10.18 32.44 -0.90
N LEU A 91 11.25 32.21 -1.68
CA LEU A 91 12.07 31.01 -1.61
C LEU A 91 13.33 31.20 -0.75
N ALA A 92 13.60 30.22 0.13
CA ALA A 92 14.90 30.13 0.79
C ALA A 92 16.02 29.77 -0.21
N ALA A 93 17.25 30.10 0.13
CA ALA A 93 18.39 29.90 -0.77
C ALA A 93 18.58 28.42 -1.20
N TRP A 94 18.28 27.47 -0.33
CA TRP A 94 18.41 26.04 -0.63
C TRP A 94 17.34 25.52 -1.60
N GLU A 95 16.17 26.19 -1.69
CA GLU A 95 15.04 25.81 -2.55
C GLU A 95 15.23 26.30 -3.99
N GLN A 96 15.87 27.45 -4.12
CA GLN A 96 15.99 28.18 -5.38
C GLN A 96 16.50 27.32 -6.55
N PRO A 97 17.54 26.48 -6.41
CA PRO A 97 18.04 25.66 -7.52
C PRO A 97 16.99 24.66 -8.05
N TYR A 98 16.25 24.04 -7.15
CA TYR A 98 15.25 23.02 -7.49
C TYR A 98 14.04 23.67 -8.15
N ILE A 99 13.55 24.77 -7.58
CA ILE A 99 12.40 25.49 -8.14
C ILE A 99 12.78 26.13 -9.49
N GLN A 100 14.00 26.64 -9.65
CA GLN A 100 14.50 27.13 -10.94
C GLN A 100 14.45 26.03 -12.01
N TYR A 101 14.98 24.84 -11.69
CA TYR A 101 14.95 23.70 -12.61
C TYR A 101 13.52 23.34 -13.02
N LEU A 102 12.61 23.23 -12.07
CA LEU A 102 11.22 22.88 -12.35
C LEU A 102 10.50 23.98 -13.16
N TYR A 103 10.80 25.24 -12.89
CA TYR A 103 10.22 26.39 -13.59
C TYR A 103 10.69 26.44 -15.05
N ASP A 104 12.00 26.31 -15.30
CA ASP A 104 12.58 26.32 -16.65
C ASP A 104 12.07 25.18 -17.52
N ASN A 105 11.75 24.03 -16.92
CA ASN A 105 11.22 22.86 -17.62
C ASN A 105 9.69 22.78 -17.64
N GLY A 106 8.97 23.81 -17.17
CA GLY A 106 7.51 23.86 -17.18
C GLY A 106 6.83 22.85 -16.23
N LEU A 107 7.59 22.29 -15.26
CA LEU A 107 7.10 21.29 -14.34
C LEU A 107 6.37 21.89 -13.13
N THR A 108 6.57 23.17 -12.87
CA THR A 108 5.92 23.88 -11.79
C THR A 108 5.44 25.26 -12.21
N GLN A 109 4.46 25.77 -11.47
CA GLN A 109 3.97 27.14 -11.55
C GLN A 109 3.91 27.74 -10.15
N GLY A 110 3.96 29.07 -10.04
CA GLY A 110 3.72 29.78 -8.79
C GLY A 110 2.27 29.70 -8.33
N THR A 111 2.05 30.04 -7.08
CA THR A 111 0.71 30.30 -6.54
C THR A 111 0.21 31.69 -6.93
N SER A 112 1.16 32.57 -7.29
CA SER A 112 0.92 33.89 -7.92
C SER A 112 2.08 34.24 -8.87
N ALA A 113 2.05 35.42 -9.46
CA ALA A 113 3.13 35.90 -10.33
C ALA A 113 4.52 35.98 -9.64
N THR A 114 4.56 36.16 -8.32
CA THR A 114 5.80 36.34 -7.55
C THR A 114 5.89 35.45 -6.30
N SER A 115 4.93 34.59 -6.07
CA SER A 115 4.93 33.67 -4.92
C SER A 115 4.84 32.21 -5.38
N TRP A 116 5.60 31.33 -4.72
CA TRP A 116 5.58 29.90 -4.95
C TRP A 116 5.00 29.11 -3.77
N SER A 117 4.97 29.69 -2.57
CA SER A 117 4.46 29.11 -1.32
C SER A 117 5.18 27.79 -0.93
N PRO A 118 6.49 27.84 -0.67
CA PRO A 118 7.32 26.65 -0.42
C PRO A 118 6.91 25.86 0.82
N GLU A 119 6.41 26.55 1.86
CA GLU A 119 6.04 25.96 3.15
C GLU A 119 4.61 25.37 3.17
N ASP A 120 3.80 25.59 2.13
CA ASP A 120 2.49 24.95 2.04
C ASP A 120 2.65 23.42 1.95
N MET A 121 1.71 22.66 2.53
CA MET A 121 1.73 21.21 2.43
C MET A 121 1.40 20.76 1.00
N CYS A 122 2.17 19.79 0.50
CA CYS A 122 1.91 19.17 -0.78
C CYS A 122 0.86 18.07 -0.60
N ASP A 123 -0.27 18.20 -1.27
CA ASP A 123 -1.32 17.17 -1.31
C ASP A 123 -1.09 16.17 -2.45
N ALA A 124 -1.87 15.09 -2.47
CA ALA A 124 -1.80 14.03 -3.48
C ALA A 124 -2.01 14.56 -4.90
N ARG A 125 -2.93 15.51 -5.09
CA ARG A 125 -3.22 16.14 -6.39
C ARG A 125 -2.03 16.91 -6.92
N MET A 126 -1.38 17.69 -6.05
CA MET A 126 -0.20 18.48 -6.42
C MET A 126 0.97 17.58 -6.81
N TYR A 127 1.20 16.51 -6.02
CA TYR A 127 2.27 15.56 -6.31
C TYR A 127 1.99 14.77 -7.59
N ALA A 128 0.72 14.39 -7.82
CA ALA A 128 0.29 13.79 -9.08
C ALA A 128 0.58 14.69 -10.28
N ALA A 129 0.26 15.99 -10.20
CA ALA A 129 0.54 16.95 -11.27
C ALA A 129 2.05 17.05 -11.55
N PHE A 130 2.90 17.03 -10.53
CA PHE A 130 4.36 16.99 -10.67
C PHE A 130 4.81 15.73 -11.42
N LEU A 131 4.34 14.56 -11.04
CA LEU A 131 4.69 13.30 -11.70
C LEU A 131 4.17 13.25 -13.14
N LEU A 132 2.93 13.65 -13.39
CA LEU A 132 2.36 13.67 -14.74
C LEU A 132 3.14 14.60 -15.67
N ARG A 133 3.49 15.81 -15.22
CA ARG A 133 4.32 16.74 -16.01
C ARG A 133 5.71 16.18 -16.27
N SER A 134 6.33 15.51 -15.31
CA SER A 134 7.63 14.86 -15.48
C SER A 134 7.61 13.69 -16.47
N LEU A 135 6.44 13.07 -16.64
CA LEU A 135 6.18 12.05 -17.66
C LEU A 135 5.76 12.63 -19.01
N GLY A 136 5.78 13.98 -19.18
CA GLY A 136 5.49 14.64 -20.44
C GLY A 136 4.01 14.94 -20.69
N TYR A 137 3.14 14.74 -19.69
CA TYR A 137 1.74 15.18 -19.76
C TYR A 137 1.62 16.64 -19.34
N SER A 138 0.71 17.40 -19.95
CA SER A 138 0.54 18.83 -19.72
C SER A 138 -0.92 19.20 -19.44
N ASP A 139 -1.17 19.78 -18.28
CA ASP A 139 -2.46 20.34 -17.91
C ASP A 139 -2.82 21.58 -18.77
N THR A 140 -1.81 22.34 -19.18
CA THR A 140 -2.00 23.50 -20.08
C THR A 140 -2.29 23.10 -21.52
N ALA A 141 -1.84 21.92 -21.97
CA ALA A 141 -2.15 21.34 -23.26
C ALA A 141 -3.46 20.51 -23.25
N GLY A 142 -4.06 20.32 -22.07
CA GLY A 142 -5.33 19.60 -21.92
C GLY A 142 -5.21 18.08 -21.80
N ASP A 143 -4.02 17.55 -21.46
CA ASP A 143 -3.85 16.11 -21.23
C ASP A 143 -4.55 15.66 -19.94
N PHE A 144 -4.61 16.53 -18.95
CA PHE A 144 -5.35 16.33 -17.71
C PHE A 144 -5.79 17.67 -17.12
N SER A 145 -6.74 17.64 -16.19
CA SER A 145 -7.09 18.82 -15.35
C SER A 145 -6.27 18.79 -14.07
N TYR A 146 -5.74 19.92 -13.63
CA TYR A 146 -5.06 20.00 -12.34
C TYR A 146 -5.97 19.57 -11.17
N THR A 147 -7.28 19.87 -11.24
CA THR A 147 -8.25 19.44 -10.21
C THR A 147 -8.38 17.92 -10.11
N ASP A 148 -8.21 17.21 -11.22
CA ASP A 148 -8.41 15.77 -11.33
C ASP A 148 -7.06 15.04 -11.55
N ALA A 149 -5.94 15.66 -11.14
CA ALA A 149 -4.61 15.13 -11.40
C ALA A 149 -4.36 13.77 -10.72
N ALA A 150 -4.93 13.54 -9.53
CA ALA A 150 -4.81 12.27 -8.84
C ALA A 150 -5.53 11.13 -9.60
N GLU A 151 -6.73 11.39 -10.11
CA GLU A 151 -7.50 10.47 -10.94
C GLU A 151 -6.79 10.21 -12.28
N ALA A 152 -6.25 11.25 -12.92
CA ALA A 152 -5.47 11.11 -14.14
C ALA A 152 -4.21 10.26 -13.91
N ALA A 153 -3.52 10.48 -12.79
CA ALA A 153 -2.37 9.67 -12.40
C ALA A 153 -2.76 8.20 -12.15
N ALA A 154 -3.93 7.94 -11.56
CA ALA A 154 -4.44 6.59 -11.37
C ALA A 154 -4.79 5.91 -12.70
N GLN A 155 -5.42 6.61 -13.64
CA GLN A 155 -5.74 6.08 -14.97
C GLN A 155 -4.49 5.71 -15.78
N LEU A 156 -3.41 6.47 -15.61
CA LEU A 156 -2.12 6.24 -16.27
C LEU A 156 -1.23 5.23 -15.52
N GLY A 157 -1.66 4.74 -14.35
CA GLY A 157 -0.91 3.78 -13.56
C GLY A 157 0.26 4.39 -12.77
N VAL A 158 0.32 5.71 -12.66
CA VAL A 158 1.28 6.43 -11.80
C VAL A 158 0.88 6.30 -10.33
N TYR A 159 -0.43 6.43 -10.04
CA TYR A 159 -1.01 6.16 -8.73
C TYR A 159 -1.75 4.82 -8.74
N ASP A 160 -1.67 4.11 -7.61
CA ASP A 160 -2.66 3.09 -7.26
C ASP A 160 -3.37 3.56 -5.98
N LEU A 161 -4.68 3.74 -6.05
CA LEU A 161 -5.47 4.31 -4.94
C LEU A 161 -5.54 3.37 -3.73
N ALA A 162 -5.16 2.10 -3.88
CA ALA A 162 -4.96 1.18 -2.76
C ALA A 162 -3.56 1.30 -2.14
N ALA A 163 -2.65 2.09 -2.74
CA ALA A 163 -1.30 2.33 -2.24
C ALA A 163 -1.07 3.80 -1.83
N VAL A 164 -1.71 4.75 -2.50
CA VAL A 164 -1.55 6.19 -2.26
C VAL A 164 -2.78 6.75 -1.56
N ASP A 165 -2.61 7.33 -0.37
CA ASP A 165 -3.69 8.01 0.32
C ASP A 165 -3.89 9.43 -0.24
N THR A 166 -5.05 9.65 -0.87
CA THR A 166 -5.36 10.95 -1.49
C THR A 166 -5.95 11.97 -0.52
N GLU A 167 -6.30 11.57 0.69
CA GLU A 167 -6.86 12.45 1.73
C GLU A 167 -5.81 12.81 2.79
N LEU A 168 -4.94 11.85 3.15
CA LEU A 168 -3.88 12.00 4.17
C LEU A 168 -2.50 11.76 3.54
N PHE A 169 -2.18 12.53 2.51
CA PHE A 169 -0.97 12.37 1.73
C PHE A 169 0.30 12.67 2.53
N ASN A 170 1.14 11.66 2.67
CA ASN A 170 2.41 11.73 3.38
C ASN A 170 3.61 11.48 2.45
N ARG A 171 4.82 11.64 2.96
CA ARG A 171 6.05 11.30 2.24
C ARG A 171 6.13 9.80 1.87
N ASP A 172 5.42 8.96 2.64
CA ASP A 172 5.24 7.55 2.36
C ASP A 172 4.50 7.33 1.03
N ASP A 173 3.38 8.02 0.85
CA ASP A 173 2.60 8.00 -0.38
C ASP A 173 3.40 8.56 -1.57
N ALA A 174 4.18 9.62 -1.34
CA ALA A 174 5.05 10.20 -2.35
C ALA A 174 6.15 9.21 -2.78
N ALA A 175 6.70 8.42 -1.86
CA ALA A 175 7.68 7.36 -2.18
C ALA A 175 7.03 6.23 -2.99
N ALA A 176 5.85 5.76 -2.62
CA ALA A 176 5.10 4.75 -3.36
C ALA A 176 4.76 5.22 -4.78
N ALA A 177 4.26 6.46 -4.91
CA ALA A 177 3.93 7.08 -6.19
C ALA A 177 5.16 7.25 -7.09
N SER A 178 6.27 7.75 -6.52
CA SER A 178 7.54 7.91 -7.23
C SER A 178 8.09 6.57 -7.73
N TYR A 179 8.04 5.54 -6.88
CA TYR A 179 8.45 4.19 -7.26
C TYR A 179 7.59 3.63 -8.39
N THR A 180 6.27 3.80 -8.32
CA THR A 180 5.34 3.35 -9.36
C THR A 180 5.56 4.12 -10.67
N ALA A 181 5.81 5.44 -10.59
CA ALA A 181 6.09 6.29 -11.76
C ALA A 181 7.32 5.81 -12.55
N LEU A 182 8.34 5.23 -11.89
CA LEU A 182 9.49 4.63 -12.58
C LEU A 182 9.12 3.50 -13.55
N ALA A 183 8.00 2.81 -13.31
CA ALA A 183 7.51 1.72 -14.15
C ALA A 183 6.60 2.18 -15.29
N VAL A 184 6.25 3.48 -15.35
CA VAL A 184 5.35 4.05 -16.37
C VAL A 184 6.19 4.58 -17.54
N SER A 185 5.69 4.40 -18.76
CA SER A 185 6.28 5.00 -19.95
C SER A 185 5.96 6.48 -20.05
N PRO A 186 6.95 7.36 -20.24
CA PRO A 186 6.71 8.75 -20.53
C PRO A 186 5.88 8.91 -21.82
N LYS A 187 5.12 10.00 -21.91
CA LYS A 187 4.21 10.26 -23.03
C LYS A 187 4.95 10.28 -24.36
N GLY A 188 4.56 9.38 -25.26
CA GLY A 188 5.14 9.28 -26.61
C GLY A 188 6.52 8.63 -26.69
N GLU A 189 7.01 8.06 -25.59
CA GLU A 189 8.28 7.33 -25.55
C GLU A 189 8.04 5.82 -25.42
N GLU A 190 8.98 5.03 -25.94
CA GLU A 190 9.09 3.59 -25.67
C GLU A 190 9.93 3.39 -24.41
N GLY A 191 9.60 2.34 -23.63
CA GLY A 191 10.28 2.06 -22.36
C GLY A 191 9.72 2.85 -21.18
N THR A 192 10.19 2.53 -20.00
CA THR A 192 9.75 3.13 -18.74
C THR A 192 10.54 4.38 -18.38
N LEU A 193 10.07 5.17 -17.42
CA LEU A 193 10.86 6.27 -16.84
C LEU A 193 12.22 5.76 -16.34
N LEU A 194 12.29 4.58 -15.73
CA LEU A 194 13.56 3.98 -15.27
C LEU A 194 14.48 3.63 -16.44
N ASP A 195 13.93 3.23 -17.60
CA ASP A 195 14.74 3.00 -18.81
C ASP A 195 15.37 4.29 -19.27
N ARG A 196 14.58 5.37 -19.40
CA ARG A 196 15.06 6.71 -19.76
C ARG A 196 16.16 7.20 -18.83
N LEU A 197 15.96 7.11 -17.50
CA LEU A 197 16.95 7.56 -16.51
C LEU A 197 18.25 6.75 -16.59
N THR A 198 18.17 5.46 -16.89
CA THR A 198 19.34 4.60 -17.06
C THR A 198 20.10 4.95 -18.34
N GLU A 199 19.40 5.18 -19.46
CA GLU A 199 19.98 5.58 -20.74
C GLU A 199 20.67 6.95 -20.67
N GLN A 200 20.12 7.87 -19.88
CA GLN A 200 20.70 9.18 -19.61
C GLN A 200 21.89 9.13 -18.64
N GLY A 201 22.17 7.97 -18.03
CA GLY A 201 23.22 7.82 -17.02
C GLY A 201 22.90 8.44 -15.66
N ALA A 202 21.63 8.82 -15.42
CA ALA A 202 21.17 9.33 -14.13
C ALA A 202 21.04 8.22 -13.09
N VAL A 203 20.83 6.99 -13.54
CA VAL A 203 20.77 5.77 -12.70
C VAL A 203 21.78 4.77 -13.20
N ASP A 204 22.55 4.16 -12.30
CA ASP A 204 23.47 3.08 -12.62
C ASP A 204 22.73 1.86 -13.18
N ALA A 205 23.20 1.33 -14.31
CA ALA A 205 22.54 0.24 -15.01
C ALA A 205 22.52 -1.07 -14.21
N ALA A 206 23.55 -1.34 -13.39
CA ALA A 206 23.61 -2.55 -12.58
C ALA A 206 22.64 -2.44 -11.39
N ALA A 207 22.50 -1.26 -10.78
CA ALA A 207 21.52 -0.98 -9.75
C ALA A 207 20.08 -1.06 -10.29
N ALA A 208 19.84 -0.57 -11.51
CA ALA A 208 18.53 -0.59 -12.15
C ALA A 208 18.07 -2.00 -12.58
N ALA A 209 18.99 -2.90 -12.94
CA ALA A 209 18.67 -4.18 -13.56
C ALA A 209 17.67 -5.07 -12.78
N PRO A 210 17.77 -5.26 -11.45
CA PRO A 210 16.81 -6.04 -10.69
C PRO A 210 15.43 -5.37 -10.67
N VAL A 211 15.36 -4.04 -10.58
CA VAL A 211 14.12 -3.27 -10.54
C VAL A 211 13.41 -3.34 -11.91
N LYS A 212 14.13 -3.15 -13.00
CA LYS A 212 13.61 -3.30 -14.38
C LYS A 212 13.03 -4.70 -14.61
N ARG A 213 13.69 -5.74 -14.10
CA ARG A 213 13.19 -7.11 -14.20
C ARG A 213 11.86 -7.28 -13.43
N LEU A 214 11.76 -6.71 -12.24
CA LEU A 214 10.51 -6.73 -11.48
C LEU A 214 9.40 -5.99 -12.24
N PHE A 215 9.68 -4.81 -12.78
CA PHE A 215 8.71 -4.02 -13.56
C PHE A 215 8.23 -4.76 -14.81
N ALA A 216 9.12 -5.41 -15.55
CA ALA A 216 8.75 -6.21 -16.72
C ALA A 216 7.85 -7.41 -16.35
N ASN A 217 8.15 -8.09 -15.23
CA ASN A 217 7.30 -9.15 -14.71
C ASN A 217 5.93 -8.61 -14.27
N TYR A 218 5.92 -7.44 -13.62
CA TYR A 218 4.68 -6.81 -13.18
C TYR A 218 3.83 -6.34 -14.37
N GLU A 219 4.41 -5.80 -15.43
CA GLU A 219 3.68 -5.44 -16.65
C GLU A 219 3.06 -6.67 -17.32
N SER A 220 3.79 -7.80 -17.35
CA SER A 220 3.24 -9.08 -17.81
C SER A 220 2.04 -9.52 -16.97
N TYR A 221 2.15 -9.42 -15.65
CA TYR A 221 1.06 -9.71 -14.71
C TYR A 221 -0.13 -8.77 -14.94
N ARG A 222 0.10 -7.46 -15.04
CA ARG A 222 -0.92 -6.44 -15.30
C ARG A 222 -1.68 -6.71 -16.61
N THR A 223 -0.95 -7.02 -17.68
CA THR A 223 -1.52 -7.36 -19.00
C THR A 223 -2.36 -8.63 -18.92
N MET A 224 -1.85 -9.67 -18.27
CA MET A 224 -2.56 -10.95 -18.15
C MET A 224 -3.78 -10.89 -17.25
N THR A 225 -3.84 -9.95 -16.33
CA THR A 225 -4.97 -9.72 -15.43
C THR A 225 -5.82 -8.52 -15.83
N ALA A 226 -5.67 -8.03 -17.05
CA ALA A 226 -6.30 -6.78 -17.51
C ALA A 226 -7.84 -6.78 -17.45
N LYS A 227 -8.47 -7.97 -17.52
CA LYS A 227 -9.94 -8.14 -17.42
C LYS A 227 -10.43 -8.34 -15.98
N THR A 228 -9.52 -8.37 -15.00
CA THR A 228 -9.92 -8.46 -13.60
C THR A 228 -10.55 -7.15 -13.18
N ALA A 229 -11.81 -7.20 -12.84
CA ALA A 229 -12.47 -6.12 -12.09
C ALA A 229 -12.34 -6.41 -10.60
N ALA A 230 -12.55 -5.41 -9.75
CA ALA A 230 -12.77 -5.66 -8.33
C ALA A 230 -13.95 -6.65 -8.19
N ALA A 231 -13.75 -7.73 -7.42
CA ALA A 231 -14.82 -8.69 -7.20
C ALA A 231 -15.85 -8.07 -6.25
N LEU A 232 -17.08 -7.88 -6.74
CA LEU A 232 -18.17 -7.31 -5.94
C LEU A 232 -18.72 -8.27 -4.90
N THR A 233 -18.51 -9.58 -5.10
CA THR A 233 -18.93 -10.62 -4.15
C THR A 233 -17.92 -11.76 -4.17
N TYR A 234 -17.46 -12.17 -3.00
CA TYR A 234 -16.52 -13.29 -2.87
C TYR A 234 -16.67 -13.98 -1.52
N LYS A 235 -16.15 -15.19 -1.43
CA LYS A 235 -16.04 -15.96 -0.19
C LYS A 235 -14.58 -16.07 0.22
N THR A 236 -14.35 -15.99 1.51
CA THR A 236 -13.04 -16.22 2.12
C THR A 236 -13.12 -17.44 3.03
N VAL A 237 -12.18 -18.36 2.89
CA VAL A 237 -12.05 -19.53 3.75
C VAL A 237 -10.64 -19.54 4.34
N VAL A 238 -10.54 -19.36 5.64
CA VAL A 238 -9.28 -19.58 6.37
C VAL A 238 -9.16 -21.03 6.72
N GLN A 239 -8.14 -21.68 6.17
CA GLN A 239 -7.86 -23.07 6.38
C GLN A 239 -7.61 -23.38 7.86
N PRO A 240 -7.95 -24.58 8.35
CA PRO A 240 -7.68 -24.95 9.74
C PRO A 240 -6.23 -24.70 10.10
N THR A 241 -6.01 -23.77 11.02
CA THR A 241 -4.70 -23.21 11.35
C THR A 241 -4.37 -23.47 12.81
N ALA A 242 -3.22 -24.08 13.08
CA ALA A 242 -2.75 -24.35 14.44
C ALA A 242 -2.14 -23.08 15.06
N VAL A 243 -2.66 -22.70 16.20
CA VAL A 243 -2.03 -21.73 17.09
C VAL A 243 -1.09 -22.47 18.03
N LYS A 244 0.19 -22.12 17.99
CA LYS A 244 1.22 -22.78 18.79
C LYS A 244 1.70 -21.83 19.89
N ARG A 245 2.00 -22.41 21.05
CA ARG A 245 2.68 -21.74 22.15
C ARG A 245 3.97 -22.49 22.44
N ASN A 246 5.11 -21.83 22.32
CA ASN A 246 6.43 -22.49 22.45
C ASN A 246 6.59 -23.73 21.55
N GLY A 247 5.99 -23.71 20.33
CA GLY A 247 6.03 -24.82 19.38
C GLY A 247 4.93 -25.87 19.53
N GLU A 248 4.21 -25.91 20.66
CA GLU A 248 3.12 -26.86 20.90
C GLU A 248 1.77 -26.27 20.48
N THR A 249 0.96 -27.04 19.75
CA THR A 249 -0.39 -26.63 19.35
C THR A 249 -1.31 -26.54 20.57
N VAL A 250 -1.82 -25.34 20.84
CA VAL A 250 -2.75 -25.09 21.94
C VAL A 250 -4.20 -25.01 21.49
N LEU A 251 -4.43 -24.64 20.23
CA LEU A 251 -5.74 -24.70 19.58
C LEU A 251 -5.62 -24.61 18.07
N THR A 252 -6.72 -24.90 17.39
CA THR A 252 -6.88 -24.70 15.95
C THR A 252 -8.00 -23.69 15.71
N LEU A 253 -7.82 -22.79 14.76
CA LEU A 253 -8.86 -21.88 14.30
C LEU A 253 -9.17 -22.13 12.83
N ARG A 254 -10.41 -21.89 12.45
CA ARG A 254 -10.87 -21.79 11.06
C ARG A 254 -11.91 -20.69 10.94
N ALA A 255 -12.04 -20.12 9.76
CA ALA A 255 -13.09 -19.14 9.50
C ALA A 255 -13.64 -19.25 8.08
N GLU A 256 -14.86 -18.81 7.92
CA GLU A 256 -15.54 -18.73 6.64
C GLU A 256 -16.34 -17.42 6.62
N ASP A 257 -16.12 -16.59 5.62
CA ASP A 257 -16.80 -15.33 5.45
C ASP A 257 -17.32 -15.16 4.01
N ALA A 258 -18.40 -14.42 3.86
CA ALA A 258 -18.92 -13.94 2.60
C ALA A 258 -18.86 -12.42 2.58
N THR A 259 -18.30 -11.85 1.52
CA THR A 259 -18.14 -10.41 1.34
C THR A 259 -18.91 -9.93 0.13
N THR A 260 -19.57 -8.80 0.28
CA THR A 260 -20.12 -7.99 -0.81
C THR A 260 -19.50 -6.60 -0.74
N ALA A 261 -18.96 -6.13 -1.86
CA ALA A 261 -18.32 -4.83 -1.98
C ALA A 261 -18.99 -4.01 -3.08
N ASP A 262 -19.08 -2.71 -2.89
CA ASP A 262 -19.54 -1.73 -3.86
C ASP A 262 -18.47 -0.64 -3.97
N THR A 263 -17.75 -0.63 -5.09
CA THR A 263 -16.65 0.31 -5.32
C THR A 263 -17.13 1.73 -5.57
N ASP A 264 -18.32 1.90 -6.16
CA ASP A 264 -18.86 3.22 -6.50
C ASP A 264 -19.32 3.97 -5.25
N ASN A 265 -19.95 3.25 -4.31
CA ASN A 265 -20.41 3.79 -3.05
C ASN A 265 -19.35 3.64 -1.91
N ARG A 266 -18.19 3.08 -2.21
CA ARG A 266 -17.13 2.77 -1.24
C ARG A 266 -17.67 2.05 -0.01
N SER A 267 -18.49 1.03 -0.23
CA SER A 267 -19.09 0.25 0.85
C SER A 267 -18.74 -1.23 0.75
N LEU A 268 -18.68 -1.89 1.92
CA LEU A 268 -18.38 -3.31 2.03
C LEU A 268 -19.19 -3.90 3.18
N LEU A 269 -19.68 -5.11 2.97
CA LEU A 269 -20.28 -5.93 4.02
C LEU A 269 -19.70 -7.33 3.98
N THR A 270 -19.09 -7.74 5.08
CA THR A 270 -18.61 -9.10 5.30
C THR A 270 -19.37 -9.71 6.46
N SER A 271 -19.77 -10.96 6.32
CA SER A 271 -20.38 -11.72 7.41
C SER A 271 -19.90 -13.17 7.38
N GLY A 272 -19.69 -13.75 8.56
CA GLY A 272 -19.18 -15.10 8.63
C GLY A 272 -19.09 -15.69 10.03
N THR A 273 -18.22 -16.66 10.16
CA THR A 273 -18.01 -17.41 11.39
C THR A 273 -16.54 -17.68 11.64
N LEU A 274 -16.13 -17.62 12.89
CA LEU A 274 -14.83 -18.05 13.38
C LEU A 274 -15.00 -19.16 14.40
N THR A 275 -14.39 -20.30 14.16
CA THR A 275 -14.46 -21.46 15.03
C THR A 275 -13.10 -21.76 15.65
N PHE A 276 -13.11 -21.96 16.96
CA PHE A 276 -11.97 -22.39 17.76
C PHE A 276 -12.18 -23.83 18.22
N SER A 277 -11.17 -24.64 18.04
CA SER A 277 -11.14 -26.04 18.47
C SER A 277 -9.90 -26.28 19.32
N ALA A 278 -10.06 -26.95 20.47
CA ALA A 278 -8.95 -27.35 21.33
C ALA A 278 -9.20 -28.76 21.88
N ALA A 279 -8.14 -29.47 22.23
CA ALA A 279 -8.23 -30.80 22.77
C ALA A 279 -9.12 -30.84 24.02
N ASN A 280 -10.06 -31.80 24.07
CA ASN A 280 -10.99 -32.04 25.17
C ASN A 280 -11.93 -30.86 25.54
N VAL A 281 -12.15 -29.93 24.60
CA VAL A 281 -13.08 -28.79 24.78
C VAL A 281 -14.01 -28.77 23.57
N ALA A 282 -15.30 -28.50 23.80
CA ALA A 282 -16.25 -28.31 22.72
C ALA A 282 -15.85 -27.09 21.85
N ASP A 283 -16.00 -27.22 20.54
CA ASP A 283 -15.75 -26.14 19.60
C ASP A 283 -16.57 -24.90 19.98
N LYS A 284 -15.93 -23.73 19.87
CA LYS A 284 -16.58 -22.44 20.08
C LYS A 284 -16.63 -21.68 18.78
N THR A 285 -17.81 -21.41 18.29
CA THR A 285 -18.03 -20.59 17.09
C THR A 285 -18.55 -19.22 17.48
N LEU A 286 -17.97 -18.19 16.88
CA LEU A 286 -18.38 -16.79 16.97
C LEU A 286 -18.88 -16.32 15.61
N LEU A 287 -19.94 -15.52 15.60
CA LEU A 287 -20.33 -14.76 14.42
C LEU A 287 -19.36 -13.60 14.24
N THR A 288 -18.99 -13.33 13.02
CA THR A 288 -18.15 -12.22 12.60
C THR A 288 -18.90 -11.35 11.62
N ALA A 289 -18.76 -10.04 11.73
CA ALA A 289 -19.23 -9.13 10.69
C ALA A 289 -18.31 -7.91 10.61
N VAL A 290 -18.15 -7.42 9.39
CA VAL A 290 -17.44 -6.18 9.09
C VAL A 290 -18.27 -5.39 8.12
N SER A 291 -18.43 -4.10 8.40
CA SER A 291 -19.05 -3.17 7.45
C SER A 291 -18.18 -1.93 7.29
N LEU A 292 -18.09 -1.46 6.05
CA LEU A 292 -17.54 -0.17 5.71
C LEU A 292 -18.65 0.64 5.06
N GLU A 293 -18.97 1.80 5.62
CA GLU A 293 -20.00 2.68 5.10
C GLU A 293 -19.67 4.13 5.46
N ASN A 294 -19.71 5.04 4.49
CA ASN A 294 -19.41 6.46 4.69
C ASN A 294 -18.04 6.73 5.38
N GLY A 295 -17.02 5.93 5.08
CA GLY A 295 -15.70 6.04 5.70
C GLY A 295 -15.62 5.53 7.14
N LEU A 296 -16.69 4.93 7.68
CA LEU A 296 -16.70 4.29 8.99
C LEU A 296 -16.59 2.78 8.83
N LEU A 297 -15.56 2.20 9.40
CA LEU A 297 -15.36 0.78 9.52
C LEU A 297 -15.95 0.30 10.84
N SER A 298 -16.85 -0.66 10.78
CA SER A 298 -17.42 -1.31 11.96
C SER A 298 -17.10 -2.79 11.93
N THR A 299 -16.60 -3.31 13.05
CA THR A 299 -16.23 -4.72 13.21
C THR A 299 -17.00 -5.33 14.37
N SER A 300 -17.45 -6.57 14.23
CA SER A 300 -18.09 -7.30 15.31
C SER A 300 -17.63 -8.75 15.41
N PHE A 301 -17.45 -9.23 16.66
CA PHE A 301 -17.04 -10.59 16.98
C PHE A 301 -17.87 -11.11 18.15
N GLY A 302 -18.81 -11.99 17.84
CA GLY A 302 -19.79 -12.43 18.83
C GLY A 302 -20.62 -11.26 19.39
N SER A 303 -20.47 -10.96 20.66
CA SER A 303 -21.17 -9.84 21.33
C SER A 303 -20.35 -8.54 21.44
N LYS A 304 -19.13 -8.50 20.89
CA LYS A 304 -18.29 -7.31 20.91
C LYS A 304 -18.31 -6.62 19.55
N SER A 305 -18.33 -5.30 19.56
CA SER A 305 -18.23 -4.47 18.37
C SER A 305 -17.36 -3.26 18.63
N ASP A 306 -16.72 -2.78 17.58
CA ASP A 306 -15.91 -1.56 17.54
C ASP A 306 -16.13 -0.83 16.22
N SER A 307 -15.84 0.47 16.18
CA SER A 307 -15.96 1.27 14.98
C SER A 307 -14.89 2.35 14.95
N GLU A 308 -14.27 2.53 13.79
CA GLU A 308 -13.19 3.51 13.57
C GLU A 308 -13.32 4.19 12.20
N ALA A 309 -12.77 5.40 12.07
CA ALA A 309 -12.67 6.08 10.79
C ALA A 309 -11.63 5.37 9.90
N CYS A 310 -11.95 5.26 8.61
CA CYS A 310 -11.14 4.55 7.63
C CYS A 310 -10.70 5.52 6.54
N SER A 311 -9.39 5.63 6.28
CA SER A 311 -8.84 6.51 5.26
C SER A 311 -9.28 6.10 3.83
N ALA A 312 -9.16 7.00 2.87
CA ALA A 312 -9.51 6.70 1.48
C ALA A 312 -8.72 5.52 0.92
N ARG A 313 -7.42 5.46 1.19
CA ARG A 313 -6.55 4.33 0.82
C ARG A 313 -7.03 3.02 1.45
N ASP A 314 -7.28 3.03 2.75
CA ASP A 314 -7.72 1.83 3.48
C ASP A 314 -9.08 1.34 2.98
N GLN A 315 -10.00 2.24 2.63
CA GLN A 315 -11.26 1.89 1.96
C GLN A 315 -11.00 1.17 0.64
N MET A 316 -10.11 1.70 -0.21
CA MET A 316 -9.77 1.09 -1.50
C MET A 316 -9.07 -0.25 -1.35
N GLN A 317 -8.17 -0.41 -0.38
CA GLN A 317 -7.53 -1.70 -0.09
C GLN A 317 -8.55 -2.80 0.24
N ARG A 318 -9.55 -2.47 1.06
CA ARG A 318 -10.61 -3.40 1.44
C ARG A 318 -11.51 -3.79 0.28
N LEU A 319 -11.89 -2.81 -0.53
CA LEU A 319 -12.74 -3.01 -1.71
C LEU A 319 -12.02 -3.82 -2.79
N THR A 320 -10.69 -3.78 -2.83
CA THR A 320 -9.85 -4.46 -3.82
C THR A 320 -9.10 -5.67 -3.26
N ALA A 321 -9.45 -6.16 -2.07
CA ALA A 321 -8.77 -7.29 -1.41
C ALA A 321 -8.70 -8.56 -2.27
N PHE A 322 -9.70 -8.78 -3.14
CA PHE A 322 -9.69 -9.81 -4.17
C PHE A 322 -9.47 -9.17 -5.54
N GLY A 323 -8.21 -8.97 -5.92
CA GLY A 323 -7.88 -8.29 -7.16
C GLY A 323 -6.38 -8.25 -7.44
N ARG A 324 -5.98 -7.32 -8.30
CA ARG A 324 -4.56 -7.11 -8.60
C ARG A 324 -3.85 -6.48 -7.41
N VAL A 325 -2.68 -7.02 -7.08
CA VAL A 325 -1.80 -6.42 -6.07
C VAL A 325 -1.13 -5.17 -6.64
N PRO A 326 -1.18 -4.01 -5.96
CA PRO A 326 -0.46 -2.81 -6.39
C PRO A 326 1.06 -3.02 -6.42
N LEU A 327 1.74 -2.42 -7.41
CA LEU A 327 3.19 -2.56 -7.59
C LEU A 327 3.99 -2.17 -6.34
N ALA A 328 3.58 -1.14 -5.63
CA ALA A 328 4.28 -0.65 -4.44
C ALA A 328 4.39 -1.70 -3.31
N TYR A 329 3.50 -2.70 -3.29
CA TYR A 329 3.54 -3.79 -2.32
C TYR A 329 4.33 -5.03 -2.78
N VAL A 330 4.78 -5.07 -4.04
CA VAL A 330 5.40 -6.26 -4.62
C VAL A 330 6.90 -6.27 -4.37
N SER A 331 7.39 -7.26 -3.58
CA SER A 331 8.83 -7.49 -3.42
C SER A 331 9.40 -8.47 -4.45
N SER A 332 8.61 -9.45 -4.86
CA SER A 332 8.97 -10.34 -5.97
C SER A 332 7.72 -10.95 -6.62
N LEU A 333 7.86 -11.30 -7.89
CA LEU A 333 6.77 -11.82 -8.71
C LEU A 333 7.31 -12.92 -9.62
N SER A 334 6.66 -14.08 -9.60
CA SER A 334 6.98 -15.21 -10.47
C SER A 334 5.73 -15.89 -11.00
N ARG A 335 5.86 -16.58 -12.12
CA ARG A 335 4.76 -17.26 -12.79
C ARG A 335 5.09 -18.71 -13.08
N SER A 336 4.12 -19.59 -12.85
CA SER A 336 4.13 -20.98 -13.29
C SER A 336 2.78 -21.32 -13.92
N ASN A 337 2.75 -21.53 -15.23
CA ASN A 337 1.53 -21.74 -16.03
C ASN A 337 0.53 -20.57 -15.91
N ASP A 338 -0.64 -20.84 -15.31
CA ASP A 338 -1.72 -19.90 -15.03
C ASP A 338 -1.67 -19.30 -13.62
N ARG A 339 -0.68 -19.73 -12.80
CA ARG A 339 -0.52 -19.30 -11.41
C ARG A 339 0.60 -18.28 -11.28
N TRP A 340 0.28 -17.17 -10.60
CA TRP A 340 1.22 -16.15 -10.15
C TRP A 340 1.49 -16.30 -8.66
N THR A 341 2.75 -16.26 -8.29
CA THR A 341 3.20 -16.20 -6.90
C THR A 341 3.81 -14.83 -6.66
N ILE A 342 3.24 -14.06 -5.75
CA ILE A 342 3.57 -12.68 -5.44
C ILE A 342 3.99 -12.63 -3.98
N LYS A 343 5.26 -12.26 -3.72
CA LYS A 343 5.70 -11.94 -2.36
C LYS A 343 5.48 -10.46 -2.12
N LEU A 344 4.90 -10.15 -0.99
CA LEU A 344 4.58 -8.80 -0.59
C LEU A 344 5.64 -8.27 0.37
N THR A 345 5.81 -6.97 0.39
CA THR A 345 6.57 -6.28 1.43
C THR A 345 5.79 -6.38 2.75
N SER A 346 6.49 -6.53 3.87
CA SER A 346 5.86 -6.63 5.22
C SER A 346 4.84 -5.54 5.54
N PRO A 347 4.99 -4.30 5.05
CA PRO A 347 4.13 -3.18 5.40
C PRO A 347 2.65 -3.37 5.16
N LEU A 348 2.24 -4.17 4.16
CA LEU A 348 0.81 -4.38 3.88
C LEU A 348 0.01 -4.90 5.10
N TYR A 349 0.69 -5.37 6.16
CA TYR A 349 0.03 -5.98 7.32
C TYR A 349 0.60 -5.54 8.69
N ASP A 350 1.57 -4.63 8.72
CA ASP A 350 2.19 -4.17 9.98
C ASP A 350 1.22 -3.40 10.88
N SER A 351 0.23 -2.76 10.31
CA SER A 351 -0.80 -2.04 11.06
C SER A 351 -1.89 -2.95 11.65
N LEU A 352 -1.94 -4.23 11.28
CA LEU A 352 -2.67 -5.22 12.09
C LEU A 352 -2.18 -5.25 13.53
N THR A 353 -1.00 -4.72 13.78
CA THR A 353 -0.35 -4.71 15.10
C THR A 353 -0.70 -3.50 15.94
N ASP A 354 -1.18 -2.40 15.35
CA ASP A 354 -1.39 -1.13 16.06
C ASP A 354 -2.84 -0.88 16.50
N THR A 355 -3.81 -1.66 16.02
CA THR A 355 -5.19 -1.49 16.49
C THR A 355 -5.37 -2.02 17.90
N ALA A 356 -6.16 -1.33 18.72
CA ALA A 356 -6.48 -1.75 20.10
C ALA A 356 -7.12 -3.16 20.16
N ALA A 357 -7.73 -3.62 19.05
CA ALA A 357 -8.29 -4.96 18.92
C ALA A 357 -7.21 -6.05 18.95
N PHE A 358 -5.96 -5.72 18.59
CA PHE A 358 -4.80 -6.61 18.53
C PHE A 358 -3.80 -6.41 19.68
N ALA A 359 -4.06 -5.49 20.61
CA ALA A 359 -3.24 -5.35 21.80
C ALA A 359 -3.30 -6.64 22.63
N MET A 360 -2.20 -7.37 22.65
CA MET A 360 -2.06 -8.55 23.51
C MET A 360 -2.15 -8.10 24.98
N PRO A 361 -2.75 -8.93 25.85
CA PRO A 361 -2.92 -8.58 27.29
C PRO A 361 -1.62 -8.22 28.02
N ASN A 362 -0.46 -8.57 27.45
CA ASN A 362 0.87 -8.32 28.00
C ASN A 362 1.61 -7.18 27.28
N GLY A 363 0.95 -6.41 26.42
CA GLY A 363 1.57 -5.32 25.66
C GLY A 363 2.49 -5.77 24.51
N ASN A 364 2.56 -7.07 24.19
CA ASN A 364 3.31 -7.55 23.05
C ASN A 364 2.56 -7.18 21.77
N ARG A 365 3.29 -6.66 20.78
CA ARG A 365 2.77 -6.43 19.42
C ARG A 365 2.84 -7.72 18.61
N MET A 366 1.86 -7.90 17.73
CA MET A 366 1.89 -8.97 16.73
C MET A 366 2.84 -8.55 15.60
N GLN A 367 3.73 -9.45 15.20
CA GLN A 367 4.58 -9.27 14.03
C GLN A 367 4.11 -10.20 12.92
N VAL A 368 3.95 -9.64 11.72
CA VAL A 368 3.56 -10.38 10.52
C VAL A 368 4.77 -10.47 9.59
N SER A 369 4.97 -11.65 8.99
CA SER A 369 6.09 -11.92 8.09
C SER A 369 5.70 -12.94 7.03
N ASN A 370 6.57 -13.14 6.03
CA ASN A 370 6.41 -14.14 4.97
C ASN A 370 5.10 -14.02 4.19
N ILE A 371 4.66 -12.79 3.92
CA ILE A 371 3.39 -12.55 3.24
C ILE A 371 3.52 -12.89 1.77
N GLN A 372 2.65 -13.77 1.31
CA GLN A 372 2.62 -14.25 -0.06
C GLN A 372 1.19 -14.37 -0.55
N THR A 373 0.98 -14.01 -1.80
CA THR A 373 -0.28 -14.22 -2.52
C THR A 373 -0.04 -15.13 -3.71
N GLU A 374 -0.84 -16.18 -3.85
CA GLU A 374 -0.91 -16.99 -5.05
C GLU A 374 -2.23 -16.72 -5.76
N GLN A 375 -2.16 -16.36 -7.03
CA GLN A 375 -3.33 -16.04 -7.85
C GLN A 375 -3.38 -16.92 -9.08
N THR A 376 -4.55 -17.53 -9.32
CA THR A 376 -4.83 -18.25 -10.57
C THR A 376 -5.51 -17.31 -11.55
N VAL A 377 -4.97 -17.23 -12.76
CA VAL A 377 -5.47 -16.36 -13.83
C VAL A 377 -6.08 -17.21 -14.94
N SER A 378 -7.32 -16.91 -15.33
CA SER A 378 -8.02 -17.57 -16.43
C SER A 378 -8.73 -16.52 -17.29
N PHE A 379 -8.56 -16.62 -18.63
CA PHE A 379 -9.16 -15.68 -19.61
C PHE A 379 -8.95 -14.19 -19.31
N GLY A 380 -7.83 -13.86 -18.68
CA GLY A 380 -7.45 -12.47 -18.33
C GLY A 380 -8.04 -11.98 -17.01
N LYS A 381 -8.59 -12.86 -16.18
CA LYS A 381 -9.14 -12.55 -14.87
C LYS A 381 -8.48 -13.38 -13.78
N ILE A 382 -8.31 -12.80 -12.61
CA ILE A 382 -7.99 -13.56 -11.39
C ILE A 382 -9.27 -14.27 -10.97
N VAL A 383 -9.21 -15.62 -10.92
CA VAL A 383 -10.37 -16.46 -10.59
C VAL A 383 -10.29 -17.07 -9.20
N SER A 384 -9.11 -17.12 -8.62
CA SER A 384 -8.90 -17.47 -7.21
C SER A 384 -7.63 -16.85 -6.68
N GLN A 385 -7.58 -16.67 -5.39
CA GLN A 385 -6.43 -16.12 -4.67
C GLN A 385 -6.26 -16.85 -3.35
N THR A 386 -5.03 -17.21 -3.01
CA THR A 386 -4.66 -17.70 -1.69
C THR A 386 -3.66 -16.71 -1.09
N VAL A 387 -3.96 -16.19 0.09
CA VAL A 387 -3.04 -15.34 0.86
C VAL A 387 -2.49 -16.15 2.03
N SER A 388 -1.18 -16.14 2.21
CA SER A 388 -0.52 -16.81 3.33
C SER A 388 0.46 -15.87 4.02
N PHE A 389 0.58 -15.99 5.33
CA PHE A 389 1.52 -15.23 6.16
C PHE A 389 1.75 -15.90 7.51
N ASP A 390 2.82 -15.52 8.18
CA ASP A 390 3.14 -15.94 9.53
C ASP A 390 2.93 -14.78 10.51
N CYS A 391 2.40 -15.09 11.70
CA CYS A 391 2.29 -14.16 12.81
C CYS A 391 3.04 -14.67 14.02
N THR A 392 3.70 -13.76 14.72
CA THR A 392 4.32 -14.03 16.03
C THR A 392 3.88 -12.98 17.04
N ALA A 393 3.56 -13.42 18.27
CA ALA A 393 3.17 -12.54 19.35
C ALA A 393 3.67 -13.12 20.68
N GLY A 394 4.85 -12.68 21.14
CA GLY A 394 5.51 -13.26 22.30
C GLY A 394 5.83 -14.75 22.10
N GLU A 395 5.25 -15.61 22.94
CA GLU A 395 5.42 -17.07 22.87
C GLU A 395 4.48 -17.77 21.86
N TYR A 396 3.60 -17.01 21.20
CA TYR A 396 2.61 -17.57 20.26
C TYR A 396 3.06 -17.39 18.82
N THR A 397 2.82 -18.41 18.01
CA THR A 397 3.02 -18.41 16.56
C THR A 397 1.81 -19.00 15.84
N ILE A 398 1.53 -18.46 14.66
CA ILE A 398 0.45 -18.91 13.80
C ILE A 398 0.85 -18.69 12.34
N SER A 399 0.67 -19.70 11.49
CA SER A 399 0.81 -19.58 10.04
C SER A 399 -0.57 -19.65 9.41
N VAL A 400 -0.99 -18.60 8.76
CA VAL A 400 -2.34 -18.44 8.20
C VAL A 400 -2.31 -18.70 6.70
N SER A 401 -3.34 -19.38 6.20
CA SER A 401 -3.65 -19.46 4.78
C SER A 401 -5.14 -19.22 4.59
N ALA A 402 -5.47 -18.28 3.73
CA ALA A 402 -6.84 -17.92 3.41
C ALA A 402 -7.06 -17.98 1.90
N ASP A 403 -8.12 -18.68 1.49
CA ASP A 403 -8.53 -18.83 0.11
C ASP A 403 -9.70 -17.89 -0.19
N PHE A 404 -9.60 -17.18 -1.29
CA PHE A 404 -10.63 -16.30 -1.82
C PHE A 404 -11.15 -16.87 -3.14
N ALA A 405 -12.46 -16.92 -3.28
CA ALA A 405 -13.13 -17.33 -4.51
C ALA A 405 -14.32 -16.43 -4.79
N GLY A 406 -14.39 -15.89 -6.03
CA GLY A 406 -15.48 -15.06 -6.52
C GLY A 406 -16.52 -15.84 -7.31
#